data_95fedaf70f4c64fb7054a4e39ebf7778
#
_entry.id   95fedaf70f4c64fb7054a4e39ebf7778
#
_cell.length_a   1.000
_cell.length_b   1.000
_cell.length_c   1.000
_cell.angle_alpha   90.00
_cell.angle_beta   90.00
_cell.angle_gamma   90.00
#
_symmetry.space_group_name_H-M   'P 1'
#
loop_
_entity.id
_entity.type
_entity.pdbx_description
1 polymer ?
#
loop_
_entity_poly.entity_id
_entity_poly.type
_entity_poly.pdbx_seq_one_letter_code
_entity_poly.pdbx_strand_id
1 'polypeptide(L)'
;VQPRIIIADDHPVVLHGIRIVLERHQMDVAGAAADGAGLLQLLLQQPCHAVLTDLSMPGPGPDGPALLAVLRQRHPDLPVVVLTGARHPGLLDGLLRDGVHGLVDKSADFAELPQALHAAMAGQVFVSDQLRRHLQARDLLFPHPPAALSARELEVLQLLTDGLNINAIADRSGRSPKTISRQKAEAMRKLGLQSNQELYDYLQTRRD
;
A
#
# COMPACT_ATOMS: atom_id res chain seq x y z
N VAL A 1 1.45 -29.95 -5.57
CA VAL A 1 0.14 -29.30 -5.63
C VAL A 1 0.35 -27.92 -6.22
N GLN A 2 -0.41 -27.56 -7.26
CA GLN A 2 -0.34 -26.27 -7.91
C GLN A 2 -0.81 -25.18 -6.93
N PRO A 3 -0.03 -24.09 -6.72
CA PRO A 3 -0.45 -23.00 -5.86
C PRO A 3 -1.75 -22.34 -6.36
N ARG A 4 -2.69 -22.09 -5.48
CA ARG A 4 -3.95 -21.41 -5.77
C ARG A 4 -3.88 -19.99 -5.27
N ILE A 5 -4.07 -19.02 -6.15
CA ILE A 5 -3.92 -17.59 -5.88
C ILE A 5 -5.26 -16.89 -6.10
N ILE A 6 -5.69 -16.05 -5.17
CA ILE A 6 -6.76 -15.09 -5.41
C ILE A 6 -6.13 -13.77 -5.78
N ILE A 7 -6.62 -13.16 -6.86
CA ILE A 7 -6.13 -11.88 -7.38
C ILE A 7 -7.19 -10.80 -7.24
N ALA A 8 -6.77 -9.56 -6.97
CA ALA A 8 -7.69 -8.43 -6.86
C ALA A 8 -7.06 -7.16 -7.48
N ASP A 9 -7.79 -6.54 -8.39
CA ASP A 9 -7.44 -5.27 -9.05
C ASP A 9 -8.70 -4.69 -9.71
N ASP A 10 -8.92 -3.39 -9.60
CA ASP A 10 -10.08 -2.71 -10.21
C ASP A 10 -9.97 -2.53 -11.73
N HIS A 11 -8.82 -2.89 -12.31
CA HIS A 11 -8.57 -2.84 -13.75
C HIS A 11 -8.67 -4.25 -14.39
N PRO A 12 -9.71 -4.56 -15.19
CA PRO A 12 -9.89 -5.88 -15.79
C PRO A 12 -8.71 -6.33 -16.67
N VAL A 13 -8.03 -5.39 -17.34
CA VAL A 13 -6.86 -5.68 -18.19
C VAL A 13 -5.68 -6.16 -17.33
N VAL A 14 -5.49 -5.59 -16.15
CA VAL A 14 -4.46 -6.00 -15.20
C VAL A 14 -4.75 -7.40 -14.69
N LEU A 15 -5.98 -7.69 -14.26
CA LEU A 15 -6.39 -9.04 -13.84
C LEU A 15 -6.15 -10.09 -14.93
N HIS A 16 -6.46 -9.74 -16.18
CA HIS A 16 -6.22 -10.63 -17.30
C HIS A 16 -4.71 -10.89 -17.53
N GLY A 17 -3.90 -9.84 -17.50
CA GLY A 17 -2.44 -9.95 -17.62
C GLY A 17 -1.82 -10.79 -16.51
N ILE A 18 -2.21 -10.54 -15.25
CA ILE A 18 -1.76 -11.32 -14.10
C ILE A 18 -2.11 -12.80 -14.27
N ARG A 19 -3.35 -13.12 -14.65
CA ARG A 19 -3.81 -14.49 -14.86
C ARG A 19 -2.91 -15.21 -15.86
N ILE A 20 -2.65 -14.61 -17.03
CA ILE A 20 -1.80 -15.21 -18.07
C ILE A 20 -0.40 -15.53 -17.52
N VAL A 21 0.18 -14.59 -16.75
CA VAL A 21 1.53 -14.78 -16.20
C VAL A 21 1.53 -15.91 -15.15
N LEU A 22 0.57 -15.93 -14.26
CA LEU A 22 0.51 -16.94 -13.19
C LEU A 22 0.26 -18.34 -13.75
N GLU A 23 -0.67 -18.49 -14.69
CA GLU A 23 -0.98 -19.77 -15.35
C GLU A 23 0.23 -20.35 -16.12
N ARG A 24 1.01 -19.49 -16.79
CA ARG A 24 2.28 -19.90 -17.44
C ARG A 24 3.31 -20.45 -16.45
N HIS A 25 3.24 -20.01 -15.19
CA HIS A 25 4.13 -20.46 -14.11
C HIS A 25 3.47 -21.52 -13.20
N GLN A 26 2.45 -22.22 -13.73
CA GLN A 26 1.77 -23.31 -13.03
C GLN A 26 1.15 -22.89 -11.68
N MET A 27 0.66 -21.65 -11.59
CA MET A 27 -0.14 -21.13 -10.50
C MET A 27 -1.61 -21.02 -10.95
N ASP A 28 -2.52 -21.59 -10.17
CA ASP A 28 -3.95 -21.52 -10.44
C ASP A 28 -4.55 -20.22 -9.90
N VAL A 29 -5.27 -19.47 -10.73
CA VAL A 29 -6.04 -18.31 -10.30
C VAL A 29 -7.41 -18.75 -9.84
N ALA A 30 -7.52 -19.04 -8.55
CA ALA A 30 -8.72 -19.56 -7.91
C ALA A 30 -9.90 -18.57 -7.98
N GLY A 31 -9.63 -17.27 -8.00
CA GLY A 31 -10.66 -16.22 -8.11
C GLY A 31 -10.04 -14.87 -8.44
N ALA A 32 -10.89 -13.97 -8.99
CA ALA A 32 -10.52 -12.59 -9.29
C ALA A 32 -11.59 -11.64 -8.77
N ALA A 33 -11.19 -10.58 -8.09
CA ALA A 33 -12.05 -9.54 -7.55
C ALA A 33 -11.69 -8.17 -8.13
N ALA A 34 -12.66 -7.27 -8.22
CA ALA A 34 -12.45 -5.90 -8.67
C ALA A 34 -12.45 -4.88 -7.52
N ASP A 35 -12.70 -5.33 -6.29
CA ASP A 35 -12.78 -4.50 -5.09
C ASP A 35 -12.54 -5.32 -3.82
N GLY A 36 -12.42 -4.62 -2.68
CA GLY A 36 -12.16 -5.26 -1.39
C GLY A 36 -13.30 -6.16 -0.90
N ALA A 37 -14.56 -5.82 -1.17
CA ALA A 37 -15.69 -6.66 -0.77
C ALA A 37 -15.70 -7.99 -1.53
N GLY A 38 -15.47 -7.94 -2.84
CA GLY A 38 -15.35 -9.12 -3.69
C GLY A 38 -14.18 -10.01 -3.29
N LEU A 39 -13.02 -9.42 -2.95
CA LEU A 39 -11.88 -10.18 -2.44
C LEU A 39 -12.23 -10.92 -1.15
N LEU A 40 -12.82 -10.23 -0.17
CA LEU A 40 -13.20 -10.84 1.11
C LEU A 40 -14.26 -11.92 0.92
N GLN A 41 -15.18 -11.75 -0.01
CA GLN A 41 -16.18 -12.77 -0.34
C GLN A 41 -15.54 -14.03 -0.96
N LEU A 42 -14.58 -13.87 -1.87
CA LEU A 42 -13.85 -14.99 -2.47
C LEU A 42 -13.08 -15.79 -1.42
N LEU A 43 -12.47 -15.12 -0.45
CA LEU A 43 -11.72 -15.77 0.64
C LEU A 43 -12.61 -16.62 1.57
N LEU A 44 -13.92 -16.30 1.65
CA LEU A 44 -14.89 -17.12 2.37
C LEU A 44 -15.33 -18.37 1.56
N GLN A 45 -15.28 -18.28 0.24
CA GLN A 45 -15.82 -19.31 -0.65
C GLN A 45 -14.77 -20.30 -1.13
N GLN A 46 -13.51 -19.89 -1.21
CA GLN A 46 -12.46 -20.67 -1.84
C GLN A 46 -11.16 -20.66 -1.05
N PRO A 47 -10.55 -21.84 -0.79
CA PRO A 47 -9.23 -21.90 -0.21
C PRO A 47 -8.18 -21.41 -1.22
N CYS A 48 -7.23 -20.62 -0.75
CA CYS A 48 -6.07 -20.17 -1.52
C CYS A 48 -4.79 -20.25 -0.67
N HIS A 49 -3.64 -20.19 -1.35
CA HIS A 49 -2.33 -20.24 -0.73
C HIS A 49 -1.70 -18.86 -0.58
N ALA A 50 -2.15 -17.89 -1.38
CA ALA A 50 -1.74 -16.48 -1.29
C ALA A 50 -2.77 -15.56 -1.94
N VAL A 51 -2.72 -14.30 -1.57
CA VAL A 51 -3.47 -13.19 -2.20
C VAL A 51 -2.50 -12.26 -2.91
N LEU A 52 -2.84 -11.88 -4.13
CA LEU A 52 -2.22 -10.77 -4.86
C LEU A 52 -3.26 -9.66 -5.02
N THR A 53 -3.05 -8.52 -4.42
CA THR A 53 -4.03 -7.43 -4.45
C THR A 53 -3.39 -6.11 -4.87
N ASP A 54 -4.14 -5.30 -5.63
CA ASP A 54 -3.80 -3.88 -5.74
C ASP A 54 -3.95 -3.22 -4.37
N LEU A 55 -3.15 -2.17 -4.16
CA LEU A 55 -3.23 -1.33 -2.97
C LEU A 55 -4.46 -0.39 -3.01
N SER A 56 -4.89 0.04 -4.20
CA SER A 56 -5.99 1.01 -4.36
C SER A 56 -7.03 0.45 -5.31
N MET A 57 -8.18 0.07 -4.77
CA MET A 57 -9.32 -0.46 -5.50
C MET A 57 -10.60 0.25 -5.02
N PRO A 58 -10.87 1.47 -5.53
CA PRO A 58 -12.06 2.22 -5.12
C PRO A 58 -13.32 1.41 -5.46
N GLY A 59 -14.21 1.21 -4.46
CA GLY A 59 -15.41 0.42 -4.66
C GLY A 59 -16.02 -0.02 -3.33
N PRO A 60 -16.92 -1.03 -3.36
CA PRO A 60 -17.48 -1.60 -2.16
C PRO A 60 -16.45 -2.28 -1.26
N GLY A 61 -16.57 -2.05 0.05
CA GLY A 61 -15.72 -2.67 1.06
C GLY A 61 -14.48 -1.87 1.41
N PRO A 62 -13.59 -2.46 2.24
CA PRO A 62 -12.34 -1.82 2.61
C PRO A 62 -11.37 -1.77 1.45
N ASP A 63 -10.54 -0.72 1.40
CA ASP A 63 -9.51 -0.48 0.40
C ASP A 63 -8.18 -0.13 1.07
N GLY A 64 -7.08 -0.23 0.35
CA GLY A 64 -5.76 0.16 0.80
C GLY A 64 -5.32 -0.49 2.12
N PRO A 65 -4.75 0.30 3.06
CA PRO A 65 -4.33 -0.22 4.36
C PRO A 65 -5.46 -0.82 5.18
N ALA A 66 -6.72 -0.34 5.04
CA ALA A 66 -7.88 -0.89 5.74
C ALA A 66 -8.18 -2.33 5.28
N LEU A 67 -8.09 -2.60 3.98
CA LEU A 67 -8.21 -3.96 3.44
C LEU A 67 -7.12 -4.88 4.01
N LEU A 68 -5.87 -4.42 4.03
CA LEU A 68 -4.75 -5.19 4.57
C LEU A 68 -4.91 -5.49 6.07
N ALA A 69 -5.43 -4.54 6.84
CA ALA A 69 -5.73 -4.74 8.26
C ALA A 69 -6.81 -5.82 8.46
N VAL A 70 -7.87 -5.82 7.65
CA VAL A 70 -8.92 -6.85 7.67
C VAL A 70 -8.36 -8.22 7.28
N LEU A 71 -7.54 -8.28 6.22
CA LEU A 71 -6.89 -9.53 5.80
C LEU A 71 -6.04 -10.12 6.91
N ARG A 72 -5.20 -9.29 7.54
CA ARG A 72 -4.35 -9.73 8.66
C ARG A 72 -5.17 -10.22 9.86
N GLN A 73 -6.25 -9.51 10.20
CA GLN A 73 -7.11 -9.88 11.34
C GLN A 73 -7.83 -11.21 11.11
N ARG A 74 -8.37 -11.43 9.89
CA ARG A 74 -9.19 -12.60 9.57
C ARG A 74 -8.39 -13.79 9.04
N HIS A 75 -7.24 -13.54 8.43
CA HIS A 75 -6.39 -14.53 7.77
C HIS A 75 -4.91 -14.26 8.10
N PRO A 76 -4.50 -14.37 9.40
CA PRO A 76 -3.17 -13.97 9.85
C PRO A 76 -2.02 -14.74 9.17
N ASP A 77 -2.28 -15.98 8.77
CA ASP A 77 -1.27 -16.85 8.15
C ASP A 77 -1.31 -16.80 6.61
N LEU A 78 -2.21 -16.02 6.02
CA LEU A 78 -2.36 -15.95 4.57
C LEU A 78 -1.32 -14.97 3.98
N PRO A 79 -0.41 -15.43 3.12
CA PRO A 79 0.52 -14.55 2.45
C PRO A 79 -0.18 -13.53 1.55
N VAL A 80 0.16 -12.25 1.72
CA VAL A 80 -0.38 -11.15 0.92
C VAL A 80 0.76 -10.46 0.18
N VAL A 81 0.65 -10.43 -1.15
CA VAL A 81 1.50 -9.66 -2.06
C VAL A 81 0.71 -8.47 -2.57
N VAL A 82 1.28 -7.29 -2.48
CA VAL A 82 0.63 -6.04 -2.90
C VAL A 82 1.25 -5.54 -4.19
N LEU A 83 0.38 -5.29 -5.18
CA LEU A 83 0.70 -4.49 -6.35
C LEU A 83 0.50 -3.02 -6.03
N THR A 84 1.46 -2.17 -6.36
CA THR A 84 1.33 -0.74 -6.09
C THR A 84 1.99 0.11 -7.16
N GLY A 85 1.32 1.17 -7.57
CA GLY A 85 1.91 2.26 -8.34
C GLY A 85 2.56 3.32 -7.44
N ALA A 86 2.33 3.24 -6.14
CA ALA A 86 2.88 4.18 -5.18
C ALA A 86 4.39 3.93 -5.01
N ARG A 87 5.16 5.02 -5.08
CA ARG A 87 6.63 5.00 -4.91
C ARG A 87 7.06 5.68 -3.63
N HIS A 88 6.09 6.00 -2.77
CA HIS A 88 6.34 6.74 -1.55
C HIS A 88 7.00 5.83 -0.51
N PRO A 89 8.26 6.08 -0.10
CA PRO A 89 8.99 5.17 0.78
C PRO A 89 8.31 4.94 2.12
N GLY A 90 7.73 5.99 2.73
CA GLY A 90 7.03 5.88 4.01
C GLY A 90 5.80 4.98 3.96
N LEU A 91 5.08 4.97 2.83
CA LEU A 91 3.95 4.05 2.60
C LEU A 91 4.46 2.62 2.44
N LEU A 92 5.47 2.41 1.58
CA LEU A 92 6.06 1.09 1.35
C LEU A 92 6.63 0.49 2.64
N ASP A 93 7.36 1.27 3.44
CA ASP A 93 7.85 0.86 4.76
C ASP A 93 6.71 0.56 5.74
N GLY A 94 5.61 1.31 5.66
CA GLY A 94 4.39 1.05 6.43
C GLY A 94 3.81 -0.31 6.10
N LEU A 95 3.60 -0.60 4.83
CA LEU A 95 3.06 -1.86 4.35
C LEU A 95 3.92 -3.07 4.79
N LEU A 96 5.24 -2.95 4.69
CA LEU A 96 6.17 -4.00 5.15
C LEU A 96 6.09 -4.22 6.67
N ARG A 97 6.03 -3.13 7.45
CA ARG A 97 5.84 -3.22 8.92
C ARG A 97 4.49 -3.81 9.29
N ASP A 98 3.48 -3.52 8.47
CA ASP A 98 2.15 -4.08 8.63
C ASP A 98 2.04 -5.55 8.20
N GLY A 99 3.15 -6.20 7.86
CA GLY A 99 3.24 -7.65 7.60
C GLY A 99 2.78 -8.06 6.21
N VAL A 100 2.87 -7.18 5.23
CA VAL A 100 2.75 -7.56 3.82
C VAL A 100 3.97 -8.41 3.43
N HIS A 101 3.71 -9.53 2.75
CA HIS A 101 4.75 -10.49 2.38
C HIS A 101 5.43 -10.18 1.04
N GLY A 102 4.86 -9.27 0.26
CA GLY A 102 5.49 -8.84 -0.99
C GLY A 102 4.99 -7.50 -1.47
N LEU A 103 5.88 -6.71 -2.06
CA LEU A 103 5.59 -5.46 -2.75
C LEU A 103 6.10 -5.53 -4.18
N VAL A 104 5.21 -5.36 -5.16
CA VAL A 104 5.54 -5.36 -6.59
C VAL A 104 5.06 -4.07 -7.22
N ASP A 105 5.92 -3.43 -8.01
CA ASP A 105 5.57 -2.20 -8.74
C ASP A 105 4.62 -2.54 -9.90
N LYS A 106 3.46 -1.88 -9.97
CA LYS A 106 2.49 -2.04 -11.07
C LYS A 106 3.05 -1.68 -12.45
N SER A 107 4.06 -0.81 -12.50
CA SER A 107 4.71 -0.40 -13.75
C SER A 107 5.83 -1.34 -14.17
N ALA A 108 6.21 -2.30 -13.32
CA ALA A 108 7.18 -3.34 -13.66
C ALA A 108 6.54 -4.43 -14.53
N ASP A 109 7.40 -5.24 -15.17
CA ASP A 109 6.95 -6.44 -15.83
C ASP A 109 6.35 -7.41 -14.81
N PHE A 110 5.15 -7.95 -15.09
CA PHE A 110 4.51 -8.97 -14.27
C PHE A 110 5.31 -10.27 -14.14
N ALA A 111 6.43 -10.39 -14.84
CA ALA A 111 7.36 -11.50 -14.73
C ALA A 111 7.89 -11.73 -13.30
N GLU A 112 7.92 -10.70 -12.45
CA GLU A 112 8.33 -10.83 -11.04
C GLU A 112 7.25 -11.44 -10.13
N LEU A 113 5.97 -11.47 -10.55
CA LEU A 113 4.85 -11.93 -9.73
C LEU A 113 4.97 -13.38 -9.23
N PRO A 114 5.35 -14.35 -10.08
CA PRO A 114 5.52 -15.73 -9.62
C PRO A 114 6.59 -15.86 -8.54
N GLN A 115 7.70 -15.12 -8.69
CA GLN A 115 8.78 -15.11 -7.70
C GLN A 115 8.31 -14.47 -6.39
N ALA A 116 7.59 -13.35 -6.45
CA ALA A 116 7.03 -12.68 -5.28
C ALA A 116 6.08 -13.59 -4.50
N LEU A 117 5.17 -14.28 -5.21
CA LEU A 117 4.23 -15.22 -4.61
C LEU A 117 4.91 -16.44 -3.99
N HIS A 118 5.90 -17.02 -4.67
CA HIS A 118 6.68 -18.13 -4.11
C HIS A 118 7.42 -17.71 -2.83
N ALA A 119 8.09 -16.54 -2.84
CA ALA A 119 8.77 -16.03 -1.67
C ALA A 119 7.78 -15.79 -0.50
N ALA A 120 6.63 -15.18 -0.78
CA ALA A 120 5.59 -14.93 0.20
C ALA A 120 5.07 -16.24 0.82
N MET A 121 4.78 -17.26 0.01
CA MET A 121 4.34 -18.58 0.48
C MET A 121 5.43 -19.34 1.27
N ALA A 122 6.70 -19.01 1.05
CA ALA A 122 7.83 -19.53 1.82
C ALA A 122 8.10 -18.72 3.11
N GLY A 123 7.25 -17.75 3.46
CA GLY A 123 7.42 -16.87 4.61
C GLY A 123 8.53 -15.82 4.45
N GLN A 124 8.96 -15.56 3.22
CA GLN A 124 9.97 -14.55 2.90
C GLN A 124 9.31 -13.27 2.39
N VAL A 125 9.91 -12.13 2.71
CA VAL A 125 9.45 -10.84 2.20
C VAL A 125 10.10 -10.56 0.84
N PHE A 126 9.27 -10.27 -0.16
CA PHE A 126 9.72 -9.90 -1.49
C PHE A 126 9.48 -8.41 -1.76
N VAL A 127 10.46 -7.74 -2.34
CA VAL A 127 10.30 -6.37 -2.84
C VAL A 127 10.88 -6.33 -4.26
N SER A 128 10.07 -5.88 -5.23
CA SER A 128 10.51 -5.78 -6.62
C SER A 128 11.73 -4.87 -6.75
N ASP A 129 12.59 -5.15 -7.72
CA ASP A 129 13.87 -4.43 -7.86
C ASP A 129 13.68 -2.93 -8.04
N GLN A 130 12.62 -2.51 -8.70
CA GLN A 130 12.31 -1.10 -8.89
C GLN A 130 11.94 -0.40 -7.57
N LEU A 131 11.09 -1.01 -6.74
CA LEU A 131 10.74 -0.49 -5.42
C LEU A 131 11.93 -0.53 -4.45
N ARG A 132 12.73 -1.59 -4.52
CA ARG A 132 13.98 -1.71 -3.71
C ARG A 132 14.94 -0.58 -4.00
N ARG A 133 15.16 -0.23 -5.28
CA ARG A 133 15.99 0.91 -5.66
C ARG A 133 15.44 2.23 -5.10
N HIS A 134 14.13 2.42 -5.09
CA HIS A 134 13.50 3.61 -4.50
C HIS A 134 13.71 3.68 -2.98
N LEU A 135 13.60 2.56 -2.27
CA LEU A 135 13.85 2.49 -0.84
C LEU A 135 15.32 2.76 -0.51
N GLN A 136 16.26 2.14 -1.24
CA GLN A 136 17.70 2.34 -1.07
C GLN A 136 18.17 3.76 -1.41
N ALA A 137 17.61 4.37 -2.46
CA ALA A 137 17.93 5.76 -2.80
C ALA A 137 17.54 6.72 -1.68
N ARG A 138 16.47 6.42 -0.94
CA ARG A 138 16.11 7.19 0.26
C ARG A 138 17.13 7.02 1.39
N ASP A 139 17.56 5.80 1.68
CA ASP A 139 18.51 5.54 2.77
C ASP A 139 19.86 6.23 2.53
N LEU A 140 20.24 6.39 1.25
CA LEU A 140 21.40 7.19 0.85
C LEU A 140 21.20 8.70 1.02
N LEU A 141 19.98 9.19 0.78
CA LEU A 141 19.64 10.62 0.90
C LEU A 141 19.27 11.00 2.35
N PHE A 142 18.78 10.05 3.13
CA PHE A 142 18.32 10.23 4.51
C PHE A 142 18.84 9.08 5.39
N PRO A 143 20.13 9.11 5.81
CA PRO A 143 20.78 8.02 6.53
C PRO A 143 20.22 7.75 7.95
N HIS A 144 19.17 8.44 8.35
CA HIS A 144 18.47 8.20 9.59
C HIS A 144 17.04 7.77 9.33
N PRO A 145 16.47 6.82 10.12
CA PRO A 145 15.06 6.51 10.04
C PRO A 145 14.27 7.82 10.18
N PRO A 146 13.18 8.01 9.42
CA PRO A 146 12.40 9.24 9.50
C PRO A 146 12.04 9.47 10.96
N ALA A 147 12.42 10.62 11.49
CA ALA A 147 12.06 11.00 12.85
C ALA A 147 10.54 10.88 12.99
N ALA A 148 10.08 10.23 14.05
CA ALA A 148 8.66 10.09 14.30
C ALA A 148 7.97 11.46 14.19
N LEU A 149 6.79 11.48 13.59
CA LEU A 149 6.01 12.70 13.52
C LEU A 149 5.75 13.20 14.94
N SER A 150 6.00 14.47 15.19
CA SER A 150 5.61 15.08 16.45
C SER A 150 4.08 15.13 16.55
N ALA A 151 3.56 15.21 17.76
CA ALA A 151 2.11 15.33 18.00
C ALA A 151 1.49 16.51 17.20
N ARG A 152 2.24 17.61 17.04
CA ARG A 152 1.80 18.78 16.29
C ARG A 152 1.79 18.56 14.76
N GLU A 153 2.73 17.81 14.25
CA GLU A 153 2.76 17.41 12.83
C GLU A 153 1.65 16.43 12.51
N LEU A 154 1.41 15.48 13.42
CA LEU A 154 0.31 14.53 13.31
C LEU A 154 -1.06 15.25 13.33
N GLU A 155 -1.26 16.20 14.26
CA GLU A 155 -2.46 17.05 14.34
C GLU A 155 -2.72 17.77 13.02
N VAL A 156 -1.70 18.39 12.43
CA VAL A 156 -1.83 19.10 11.15
C VAL A 156 -2.23 18.14 10.03
N LEU A 157 -1.62 16.96 9.95
CA LEU A 157 -1.97 15.96 8.95
C LEU A 157 -3.41 15.46 9.11
N GLN A 158 -3.86 15.21 10.33
CA GLN A 158 -5.24 14.80 10.61
C GLN A 158 -6.25 15.86 10.14
N LEU A 159 -6.01 17.14 10.49
CA LEU A 159 -6.89 18.23 10.08
C LEU A 159 -6.89 18.46 8.56
N LEU A 160 -5.78 18.20 7.87
CA LEU A 160 -5.73 18.19 6.40
C LEU A 160 -6.53 17.02 5.82
N THR A 161 -6.47 15.84 6.44
CA THR A 161 -7.31 14.68 6.08
C THR A 161 -8.80 14.99 6.24
N ASP A 162 -9.17 15.76 7.26
CA ASP A 162 -10.55 16.24 7.48
C ASP A 162 -10.99 17.31 6.47
N GLY A 163 -10.13 17.67 5.51
CA GLY A 163 -10.42 18.63 4.44
C GLY A 163 -10.20 20.09 4.80
N LEU A 164 -9.62 20.40 5.97
CA LEU A 164 -9.31 21.76 6.36
C LEU A 164 -8.10 22.29 5.56
N ASN A 165 -8.17 23.54 5.14
CA ASN A 165 -7.02 24.24 4.57
C ASN A 165 -6.10 24.85 5.65
N ILE A 166 -4.92 25.32 5.26
CA ILE A 166 -3.90 25.87 6.16
C ILE A 166 -4.45 27.02 7.05
N ASN A 167 -5.28 27.90 6.48
CA ASN A 167 -5.84 29.04 7.22
C ASN A 167 -6.86 28.56 8.25
N ALA A 168 -7.77 27.66 7.88
CA ALA A 168 -8.74 27.06 8.81
C ALA A 168 -8.06 26.29 9.97
N ILE A 169 -6.96 25.59 9.67
CA ILE A 169 -6.16 24.90 10.69
C ILE A 169 -5.50 25.93 11.64
N ALA A 170 -4.96 27.02 11.07
CA ALA A 170 -4.32 28.09 11.85
C ALA A 170 -5.32 28.72 12.83
N ASP A 171 -6.51 29.09 12.33
CA ASP A 171 -7.58 29.68 13.14
C ASP A 171 -8.04 28.72 14.25
N ARG A 172 -8.27 27.45 13.89
CA ARG A 172 -8.73 26.43 14.84
C ARG A 172 -7.70 26.10 15.93
N SER A 173 -6.42 26.15 15.59
CA SER A 173 -5.32 25.82 16.51
C SER A 173 -4.72 27.02 17.25
N GLY A 174 -5.17 28.26 16.96
CA GLY A 174 -4.62 29.48 17.52
C GLY A 174 -3.17 29.77 17.11
N ARG A 175 -2.77 29.30 15.92
CA ARG A 175 -1.40 29.42 15.39
C ARG A 175 -1.39 30.24 14.10
N SER A 176 -0.22 30.74 13.70
CA SER A 176 -0.12 31.43 12.42
C SER A 176 -0.14 30.45 11.23
N PRO A 177 -0.68 30.87 10.05
CA PRO A 177 -0.62 30.06 8.83
C PRO A 177 0.82 29.65 8.47
N LYS A 178 1.80 30.52 8.73
CA LYS A 178 3.23 30.23 8.53
C LYS A 178 3.70 29.07 9.42
N THR A 179 3.23 29.00 10.67
CA THR A 179 3.55 27.90 11.59
C THR A 179 2.97 26.58 11.08
N ILE A 180 1.70 26.57 10.65
CA ILE A 180 1.03 25.38 10.10
C ILE A 180 1.72 24.92 8.81
N SER A 181 2.04 25.85 7.90
CA SER A 181 2.78 25.52 6.67
C SER A 181 4.15 24.89 6.97
N ARG A 182 4.88 25.39 7.97
CA ARG A 182 6.16 24.81 8.39
C ARG A 182 5.99 23.42 8.97
N GLN A 183 4.98 23.21 9.81
CA GLN A 183 4.69 21.89 10.39
C GLN A 183 4.27 20.88 9.31
N LYS A 184 3.45 21.31 8.33
CA LYS A 184 3.12 20.49 7.16
C LYS A 184 4.38 20.12 6.37
N ALA A 185 5.23 21.09 6.03
CA ALA A 185 6.46 20.86 5.28
C ALA A 185 7.42 19.91 6.02
N GLU A 186 7.54 20.05 7.35
CA GLU A 186 8.38 19.18 8.16
C GLU A 186 7.79 17.76 8.25
N ALA A 187 6.47 17.63 8.38
CA ALA A 187 5.80 16.33 8.31
C ALA A 187 6.03 15.67 6.94
N MET A 188 5.84 16.42 5.84
CA MET A 188 6.11 15.93 4.49
C MET A 188 7.58 15.48 4.34
N ARG A 189 8.52 16.26 4.82
CA ARG A 189 9.95 15.90 4.80
C ARG A 189 10.21 14.60 5.56
N LYS A 190 9.65 14.44 6.76
CA LYS A 190 9.79 13.23 7.59
C LYS A 190 9.15 12.01 6.95
N LEU A 191 8.05 12.21 6.23
CA LEU A 191 7.36 11.18 5.47
C LEU A 191 8.03 10.91 4.11
N GLY A 192 8.95 11.77 3.65
CA GLY A 192 9.60 11.70 2.35
C GLY A 192 8.70 12.15 1.20
N LEU A 193 7.62 12.91 1.46
CA LEU A 193 6.69 13.45 0.47
C LEU A 193 7.30 14.68 -0.20
N GLN A 194 7.33 14.70 -1.53
CA GLN A 194 7.94 15.80 -2.30
C GLN A 194 6.93 16.78 -2.89
N SER A 195 5.66 16.38 -2.98
CA SER A 195 4.60 17.19 -3.56
C SER A 195 3.32 17.16 -2.73
N ASN A 196 2.47 18.19 -2.95
CA ASN A 196 1.15 18.21 -2.34
C ASN A 196 0.27 17.05 -2.85
N GLN A 197 0.46 16.62 -4.09
CA GLN A 197 -0.25 15.46 -4.63
C GLN A 197 0.08 14.20 -3.84
N GLU A 198 1.35 13.92 -3.63
CA GLU A 198 1.79 12.79 -2.79
C GLU A 198 1.26 12.87 -1.36
N LEU A 199 1.16 14.08 -0.81
CA LEU A 199 0.54 14.27 0.51
C LEU A 199 -0.95 13.91 0.46
N TYR A 200 -1.69 14.35 -0.55
CA TYR A 200 -3.11 14.00 -0.69
C TYR A 200 -3.30 12.49 -0.86
N ASP A 201 -2.52 11.85 -1.69
CA ASP A 201 -2.56 10.40 -1.90
C ASP A 201 -2.26 9.66 -0.58
N TYR A 202 -1.24 10.11 0.17
CA TYR A 202 -0.91 9.59 1.50
C TYR A 202 -2.05 9.78 2.52
N LEU A 203 -2.73 10.93 2.51
CA LEU A 203 -3.83 11.22 3.42
C LEU A 203 -5.11 10.44 3.06
N GLN A 204 -5.37 10.21 1.77
CA GLN A 204 -6.50 9.38 1.31
C GLN A 204 -6.36 7.94 1.81
N THR A 205 -5.17 7.37 1.80
CA THR A 205 -4.92 6.01 2.30
C THR A 205 -5.06 5.86 3.82
N ARG A 206 -5.29 6.96 4.56
CA ARG A 206 -5.47 6.96 6.03
C ARG A 206 -6.86 7.42 6.48
N ARG A 207 -7.77 7.68 5.55
CA ARG A 207 -9.09 8.24 5.85
C ARG A 207 -10.12 7.17 6.27
N ASP A 208 -9.75 5.90 6.10
CA ASP A 208 -10.51 4.72 6.51
C ASP A 208 -9.79 4.07 7.73
#